data_63a6fa621bdeeffb208b296b1a13eb77
#
_entry.id   63a6fa621bdeeffb208b296b1a13eb77
#
_cell.length_a   1.000
_cell.length_b   1.000
_cell.length_c   1.000
_cell.angle_alpha   90.00
_cell.angle_beta   90.00
_cell.angle_gamma   90.00
#
_symmetry.space_group_name_H-M   'P 1'
#
loop_
_entity.id
_entity.type
_entity.pdbx_description
1 polymer ?
#
loop_
_entity_poly.entity_id
_entity_poly.type
_entity_poly.pdbx_seq_one_letter_code
_entity_poly.pdbx_strand_id
1 'polypeptide(L)'
;MPFWVYMLRCADDSYYVGHTDDLERRYGQHTAGIFPGYTHSWRPVTLVFSAELPTRLAALEAERRIKGWSRAKKAALIDRDWDAISALARKKF
;
A
#
# COMPACT_ATOMS: atom_id res chain seq x y z
N MET A 1 -12.23 16.47 -0.47
CA MET A 1 -11.65 15.53 0.49
C MET A 1 -10.67 14.64 -0.26
N PRO A 2 -9.43 14.52 0.21
CA PRO A 2 -8.47 13.64 -0.46
C PRO A 2 -8.78 12.17 -0.20
N PHE A 3 -8.31 11.36 -1.13
CA PHE A 3 -8.31 9.91 -0.98
C PHE A 3 -6.86 9.44 -1.06
N TRP A 4 -6.57 8.30 -0.46
CA TRP A 4 -5.21 7.81 -0.31
C TRP A 4 -5.12 6.36 -0.75
N VAL A 5 -4.05 6.02 -1.45
CA VAL A 5 -3.58 4.64 -1.52
C VAL A 5 -2.42 4.52 -0.55
N TYR A 6 -2.33 3.41 0.17
CA TYR A 6 -1.30 3.23 1.17
C TYR A 6 -0.80 1.79 1.18
N MET A 7 0.39 1.62 1.72
CA MET A 7 0.99 0.30 1.89
C MET A 7 1.54 0.16 3.29
N LEU A 8 1.22 -0.96 3.92
CA LEU A 8 1.72 -1.32 5.24
C LEU A 8 2.69 -2.48 5.10
N ARG A 9 3.79 -2.46 5.85
CA ARG A 9 4.63 -3.64 6.04
C ARG A 9 4.19 -4.32 7.33
N CYS A 10 3.90 -5.61 7.25
CA CYS A 10 3.44 -6.41 8.36
C CYS A 10 4.61 -7.08 9.09
N ALA A 11 4.34 -7.68 10.27
CA ALA A 11 5.37 -8.30 11.09
C ALA A 11 6.12 -9.42 10.38
N ASP A 12 5.47 -10.09 9.43
CA ASP A 12 6.07 -11.17 8.63
C ASP A 12 6.77 -10.66 7.38
N ASP A 13 6.98 -9.33 7.27
CA ASP A 13 7.54 -8.64 6.11
C ASP A 13 6.68 -8.65 4.86
N SER A 14 5.45 -9.13 4.93
CA SER A 14 4.52 -9.01 3.81
C SER A 14 4.00 -7.57 3.70
N TYR A 15 3.43 -7.24 2.55
CA TYR A 15 2.86 -5.92 2.31
C TYR A 15 1.34 -6.01 2.18
N TYR A 16 0.66 -5.07 2.81
CA TYR A 16 -0.78 -4.86 2.67
C TYR A 16 -1.01 -3.54 1.95
N VAL A 17 -1.82 -3.57 0.89
CA VAL A 17 -2.18 -2.37 0.11
C VAL A 17 -3.66 -2.08 0.28
N GLY A 18 -3.99 -0.84 0.56
CA GLY A 18 -5.38 -0.42 0.74
C GLY A 18 -5.61 1.00 0.25
N HIS A 19 -6.86 1.44 0.30
CA HIS A 19 -7.22 2.83 0.03
C HIS A 19 -8.17 3.33 1.10
N THR A 20 -8.18 4.64 1.32
CA THR A 20 -9.03 5.25 2.35
C THR A 20 -9.22 6.74 2.06
N ASP A 21 -10.25 7.31 2.65
CA ASP A 21 -10.47 8.76 2.68
C ASP A 21 -9.92 9.41 3.96
N ASP A 22 -9.39 8.61 4.88
CA ASP A 22 -8.81 9.08 6.14
C ASP A 22 -7.63 8.19 6.52
N LEU A 23 -6.45 8.58 6.06
CA LEU A 23 -5.24 7.76 6.21
C LEU A 23 -4.86 7.55 7.69
N GLU A 24 -4.89 8.62 8.47
CA GLU A 24 -4.51 8.56 9.88
C GLU A 24 -5.42 7.62 10.65
N ARG A 25 -6.73 7.76 10.47
CA ARG A 25 -7.71 6.92 11.12
C ARG A 25 -7.56 5.45 10.71
N ARG A 26 -7.40 5.19 9.42
CA ARG A 26 -7.27 3.83 8.91
C ARG A 26 -6.00 3.17 9.43
N TYR A 27 -4.88 3.89 9.44
CA TYR A 27 -3.63 3.37 9.98
C TYR A 27 -3.78 3.06 11.47
N GLY A 28 -4.43 3.95 12.23
CA GLY A 28 -4.72 3.71 13.64
C GLY A 28 -5.56 2.46 13.87
N GLN A 29 -6.55 2.23 13.01
CA GLN A 29 -7.38 1.02 13.09
C GLN A 29 -6.57 -0.25 12.84
N HIS A 30 -5.65 -0.23 11.87
CA HIS A 30 -4.77 -1.37 11.60
C HIS A 30 -3.84 -1.65 12.79
N THR A 31 -3.21 -0.61 13.35
CA THR A 31 -2.27 -0.78 14.46
C THR A 31 -2.97 -1.27 15.74
N ALA A 32 -4.20 -0.82 15.97
CA ALA A 32 -4.99 -1.24 17.12
C ALA A 32 -5.63 -2.62 16.95
N GLY A 33 -5.59 -3.18 15.74
CA GLY A 33 -6.21 -4.48 15.46
C GLY A 33 -7.73 -4.45 15.39
N ILE A 34 -8.34 -3.27 15.26
CA ILE A 34 -9.80 -3.14 15.14
C ILE A 34 -10.26 -3.34 13.69
N PHE A 35 -9.36 -3.19 12.72
CA PHE A 35 -9.69 -3.42 11.33
C PHE A 35 -9.55 -4.91 11.04
N PRO A 36 -10.65 -5.63 10.79
CA PRO A 36 -10.59 -7.07 10.59
C PRO A 36 -9.92 -7.41 9.27
N GLY A 37 -9.38 -8.63 9.16
CA GLY A 37 -8.78 -9.13 7.95
C GLY A 37 -7.29 -9.36 8.09
N TYR A 38 -6.56 -9.20 6.97
CA TYR A 38 -5.16 -9.60 6.84
C TYR A 38 -4.26 -9.04 7.94
N THR A 39 -4.34 -7.74 8.19
CA THR A 39 -3.39 -7.09 9.12
C THR A 39 -3.67 -7.40 10.58
N HIS A 40 -4.85 -7.91 10.92
CA HIS A 40 -5.20 -8.23 12.31
C HIS A 40 -4.23 -9.24 12.91
N SER A 41 -3.87 -10.27 12.17
CA SER A 41 -2.97 -11.34 12.65
C SER A 41 -1.49 -11.03 12.45
N TRP A 42 -1.15 -9.99 11.69
CA TRP A 42 0.22 -9.69 11.28
C TRP A 42 0.76 -8.40 11.88
N ARG A 43 0.20 -7.99 13.00
CA ARG A 43 0.71 -6.84 13.75
C ARG A 43 2.03 -7.18 14.44
N PRO A 44 2.92 -6.22 14.64
CA PRO A 44 2.78 -4.80 14.32
C PRO A 44 2.88 -4.52 12.83
N VAL A 45 2.20 -3.44 12.39
CA VAL A 45 2.27 -2.98 11.01
C VAL A 45 2.88 -1.60 10.96
N THR A 46 3.58 -1.29 9.87
CA THR A 46 4.24 -0.01 9.67
C THR A 46 3.79 0.59 8.34
N LEU A 47 3.36 1.85 8.37
CA LEU A 47 3.04 2.58 7.14
C LEU A 47 4.34 2.88 6.40
N VAL A 48 4.51 2.31 5.20
CA VAL A 48 5.75 2.44 4.42
C VAL A 48 5.56 3.25 3.15
N PHE A 49 4.33 3.44 2.69
CA PHE A 49 4.04 4.24 1.50
C PHE A 49 2.63 4.79 1.58
N SER A 50 2.45 6.03 1.11
CA SER A 50 1.14 6.61 0.89
C SER A 50 1.21 7.63 -0.23
N ALA A 51 0.10 7.79 -0.95
CA ALA A 51 -0.03 8.78 -1.99
C ALA A 51 -1.46 9.31 -2.00
N GLU A 52 -1.58 10.62 -2.11
CA GLU A 52 -2.87 11.29 -2.20
C GLU A 52 -3.38 11.26 -3.62
N LEU A 53 -4.67 11.01 -3.79
CA LEU A 53 -5.33 10.96 -5.09
C LEU A 53 -6.60 11.80 -5.06
N PRO A 54 -7.03 12.36 -6.21
CA PRO A 54 -8.14 13.30 -6.21
C PRO A 54 -9.51 12.66 -6.02
N THR A 55 -9.67 11.36 -6.35
CA THR A 55 -10.98 10.70 -6.28
C THR A 55 -10.86 9.31 -5.65
N ARG A 56 -11.99 8.82 -5.15
CA ARG A 56 -12.07 7.44 -4.63
C ARG A 56 -11.73 6.41 -5.72
N LEU A 57 -12.23 6.64 -6.93
CA LEU A 57 -11.97 5.72 -8.04
C LEU A 57 -10.47 5.65 -8.35
N ALA A 58 -9.79 6.79 -8.38
CA ALA A 58 -8.34 6.82 -8.62
C ALA A 58 -7.60 6.06 -7.52
N ALA A 59 -8.00 6.20 -6.26
CA ALA A 59 -7.39 5.50 -5.14
C ALA A 59 -7.63 3.99 -5.24
N LEU A 60 -8.84 3.57 -5.60
CA LEU A 60 -9.16 2.16 -5.77
C LEU A 60 -8.37 1.54 -6.93
N GLU A 61 -8.26 2.25 -8.04
CA GLU A 61 -7.49 1.78 -9.18
C GLU A 61 -6.00 1.64 -8.84
N ALA A 62 -5.44 2.60 -8.11
CA ALA A 62 -4.06 2.54 -7.64
C ALA A 62 -3.85 1.33 -6.71
N GLU A 63 -4.78 1.10 -5.79
CA GLU A 63 -4.72 -0.06 -4.90
C GLU A 63 -4.69 -1.36 -5.71
N ARG A 64 -5.61 -1.51 -6.66
CA ARG A 64 -5.70 -2.72 -7.49
C ARG A 64 -4.44 -2.97 -8.29
N ARG A 65 -3.87 -1.89 -8.85
CA ARG A 65 -2.63 -1.97 -9.63
C ARG A 65 -1.47 -2.42 -8.77
N ILE A 66 -1.28 -1.77 -7.62
CA ILE A 66 -0.16 -2.04 -6.73
C ILE A 66 -0.28 -3.45 -6.11
N LYS A 67 -1.49 -3.89 -5.79
CA LYS A 67 -1.70 -5.26 -5.29
C LYS A 67 -1.18 -6.32 -6.26
N GLY A 68 -1.27 -6.06 -7.57
CA GLY A 68 -0.80 -6.98 -8.59
C GLY A 68 0.71 -6.95 -8.83
N TRP A 69 1.43 -6.01 -8.21
CA TRP A 69 2.86 -5.88 -8.41
C TRP A 69 3.65 -6.95 -7.64
N SER A 70 4.84 -7.27 -8.16
CA SER A 70 5.77 -8.14 -7.45
C SER A 70 6.27 -7.48 -6.16
N ARG A 71 6.83 -8.29 -5.27
CA ARG A 71 7.43 -7.77 -4.04
C ARG A 71 8.55 -6.77 -4.36
N ALA A 72 9.39 -7.07 -5.35
CA ALA A 72 10.48 -6.18 -5.76
C ALA A 72 9.95 -4.83 -6.22
N LYS A 73 8.87 -4.82 -6.99
CA LYS A 73 8.27 -3.59 -7.49
C LYS A 73 7.63 -2.78 -6.37
N LYS A 74 7.00 -3.45 -5.39
CA LYS A 74 6.46 -2.81 -4.20
C LYS A 74 7.57 -2.18 -3.36
N ALA A 75 8.68 -2.89 -3.18
CA ALA A 75 9.84 -2.35 -2.45
C ALA A 75 10.42 -1.12 -3.15
N ALA A 76 10.50 -1.15 -4.48
CA ALA A 76 10.96 0.01 -5.25
C ALA A 76 10.02 1.21 -5.09
N LEU A 77 8.72 0.96 -4.99
CA LEU A 77 7.75 2.03 -4.73
C LEU A 77 7.96 2.69 -3.37
N ILE A 78 8.25 1.89 -2.35
CA ILE A 78 8.54 2.39 -1.00
C ILE A 78 9.75 3.32 -1.03
N ASP A 79 10.79 2.95 -1.78
CA ASP A 79 11.98 3.76 -1.96
C ASP A 79 11.79 4.88 -2.97
N ARG A 80 10.63 4.94 -3.61
CA ARG A 80 10.30 5.89 -4.68
C ARG A 80 11.31 5.84 -5.83
N ASP A 81 11.80 4.65 -6.12
CA ASP A 81 12.75 4.40 -7.19
C ASP A 81 12.02 4.14 -8.50
N TRP A 82 11.70 5.22 -9.19
CA TRP A 82 10.90 5.16 -10.41
C TRP A 82 11.63 4.45 -11.55
N ASP A 83 12.94 4.52 -11.57
CA ASP A 83 13.74 3.83 -12.58
C ASP A 83 13.67 2.32 -12.40
N ALA A 84 13.77 1.84 -11.16
CA ALA A 84 13.63 0.42 -10.85
C ALA A 84 12.23 -0.09 -11.18
N ILE A 85 11.19 0.70 -10.88
CA ILE A 85 9.81 0.35 -11.19
C ILE A 85 9.63 0.19 -12.70
N SER A 86 10.16 1.12 -13.49
CA SER A 86 10.08 1.06 -14.95
C SER A 86 10.83 -0.15 -15.50
N ALA A 87 12.01 -0.43 -14.96
CA ALA A 87 12.80 -1.59 -15.39
C ALA A 87 12.07 -2.90 -15.10
N LEU A 88 11.48 -3.03 -13.90
CA LEU A 88 10.72 -4.23 -13.51
C LEU A 88 9.47 -4.41 -14.38
N ALA A 89 8.81 -3.33 -14.74
CA ALA A 89 7.65 -3.38 -15.62
C ALA A 89 8.03 -3.89 -17.01
N ARG A 90 9.21 -3.49 -17.52
CA ARG A 90 9.70 -3.92 -18.84
C ARG A 90 10.12 -5.39 -18.84
N LYS A 91 10.53 -5.94 -17.69
CA LYS A 91 10.95 -7.34 -17.58
C LYS A 91 9.80 -8.33 -17.60
N LYS A 92 8.59 -7.87 -17.74
CA LYS A 92 7.41 -8.73 -17.75
C LYS A 92 7.26 -9.56 -19.02
N PHE A 93 8.12 -9.37 -19.97
CA PHE A 93 8.05 -10.09 -21.25
C PHE A 93 9.20 -11.02 -21.43
#